data_564667ed164ea09f1b71ac4f0f755286
#
_entry.id   564667ed164ea09f1b71ac4f0f755286
#
_cell.length_a   1.000
_cell.length_b   1.000
_cell.length_c   1.000
_cell.angle_alpha   90.00
_cell.angle_beta   90.00
_cell.angle_gamma   90.00
#
_symmetry.space_group_name_H-M   'P 1'
#
loop_
_entity.id
_entity.type
_entity.pdbx_description
1 polymer ?
#
loop_
_entity_poly.entity_id
_entity_poly.type
_entity_poly.pdbx_seq_one_letter_code
_entity_poly.pdbx_strand_id
1 'polypeptide(L)'
;MTLADPSAPSALESALALQRAAYLADPVPSLARRRADLRTLQRFIREHKQALCDAISADYGHRSRHETLLAEIFPAIDGIDHALKHLRGWMKPQRRAVDWRNFFGATNRVIPQPVGVVGVIVPWNFPVNLSLVPLTYIFAAGNRAMVKMSENSRHLARLYIDKLPAYFPPEKLQVFDETGGVGVEFSRLPFDHLLFTGSGATGRL
;
A
#
# COMPACT_ATOMS: atom_id res chain seq x y z
N MET A 1 -8.73 -34.22 -10.63
CA MET A 1 -9.15 -32.80 -10.69
C MET A 1 -10.08 -32.58 -9.50
N THR A 2 -9.51 -32.21 -8.35
CA THR A 2 -10.26 -31.96 -7.11
C THR A 2 -11.02 -30.67 -7.29
N LEU A 3 -12.35 -30.74 -7.29
CA LEU A 3 -13.22 -29.55 -7.26
C LEU A 3 -12.90 -28.79 -5.96
N ALA A 4 -12.56 -27.51 -6.10
CA ALA A 4 -12.37 -26.65 -4.95
C ALA A 4 -13.68 -26.62 -4.14
N ASP A 5 -13.58 -26.75 -2.83
CA ASP A 5 -14.71 -26.63 -1.93
C ASP A 5 -15.28 -25.20 -2.04
N PRO A 6 -16.56 -25.03 -2.46
CA PRO A 6 -17.14 -23.71 -2.65
C PRO A 6 -17.31 -22.95 -1.31
N SER A 7 -17.09 -23.58 -0.18
CA SER A 7 -17.11 -22.95 1.15
C SER A 7 -15.74 -22.45 1.63
N ALA A 8 -14.66 -22.79 0.93
CA ALA A 8 -13.32 -22.35 1.30
C ALA A 8 -13.13 -20.85 0.93
N PRO A 9 -12.56 -20.02 1.83
CA PRO A 9 -12.32 -18.63 1.54
C PRO A 9 -11.33 -18.48 0.36
N SER A 10 -11.56 -17.48 -0.48
CA SER A 10 -10.66 -17.18 -1.58
C SER A 10 -9.26 -16.78 -1.09
N ALA A 11 -8.26 -16.81 -1.98
CA ALA A 11 -6.91 -16.35 -1.65
C ALA A 11 -6.90 -14.88 -1.17
N LEU A 12 -7.79 -14.04 -1.73
CA LEU A 12 -7.94 -12.64 -1.34
C LEU A 12 -8.56 -12.49 0.05
N GLU A 13 -9.62 -13.24 0.35
CA GLU A 13 -10.25 -13.25 1.68
C GLU A 13 -9.29 -13.76 2.75
N SER A 14 -8.55 -14.83 2.45
CA SER A 14 -7.52 -15.38 3.34
C SER A 14 -6.41 -14.38 3.64
N ALA A 15 -5.95 -13.64 2.62
CA ALA A 15 -4.96 -12.58 2.76
C ALA A 15 -5.48 -11.42 3.63
N LEU A 16 -6.71 -10.98 3.41
CA LEU A 16 -7.34 -9.93 4.20
C LEU A 16 -7.50 -10.36 5.67
N ALA A 17 -7.96 -11.59 5.91
CA ALA A 17 -8.11 -12.14 7.25
C ALA A 17 -6.75 -12.21 7.99
N LEU A 18 -5.69 -12.67 7.32
CA LEU A 18 -4.33 -12.73 7.86
C LEU A 18 -3.84 -11.33 8.26
N GLN A 19 -3.99 -10.34 7.39
CA GLN A 19 -3.57 -8.97 7.66
C GLN A 19 -4.40 -8.31 8.77
N ARG A 20 -5.70 -8.58 8.84
CA ARG A 20 -6.56 -8.12 9.95
C ARG A 20 -6.15 -8.68 11.29
N ALA A 21 -5.93 -9.99 11.35
CA ALA A 21 -5.48 -10.65 12.58
C ALA A 21 -4.17 -10.02 13.08
N ALA A 22 -3.22 -9.80 12.18
CA ALA A 22 -1.95 -9.17 12.50
C ALA A 22 -2.09 -7.68 12.86
N TYR A 23 -3.05 -6.95 12.26
CA TYR A 23 -3.36 -5.58 12.68
C TYR A 23 -3.93 -5.54 14.09
N LEU A 24 -4.87 -6.41 14.42
CA LEU A 24 -5.47 -6.47 15.75
C LEU A 24 -4.46 -6.85 16.84
N ALA A 25 -3.42 -7.62 16.51
CA ALA A 25 -2.34 -7.95 17.43
C ALA A 25 -1.38 -6.78 17.71
N ASP A 26 -1.17 -5.85 16.76
CA ASP A 26 -0.38 -4.61 16.90
C ASP A 26 -1.05 -3.46 16.16
N PRO A 27 -2.14 -2.87 16.70
CA PRO A 27 -2.94 -1.88 16.00
C PRO A 27 -2.28 -0.50 15.91
N VAL A 28 -1.30 -0.20 16.76
CA VAL A 28 -0.63 1.11 16.79
C VAL A 28 0.89 0.93 16.81
N PRO A 29 1.49 0.52 15.68
CA PRO A 29 2.92 0.28 15.61
C PRO A 29 3.72 1.55 15.94
N SER A 30 4.84 1.35 16.64
CA SER A 30 5.72 2.44 17.11
C SER A 30 6.32 3.24 15.94
N LEU A 31 6.81 4.46 16.24
CA LEU A 31 7.57 5.27 15.29
C LEU A 31 8.79 4.50 14.72
N ALA A 32 9.47 3.72 15.55
CA ALA A 32 10.62 2.92 15.14
C ALA A 32 10.21 1.86 14.10
N ARG A 33 9.10 1.15 14.33
CA ARG A 33 8.58 0.15 13.42
C ARG A 33 8.17 0.76 12.08
N ARG A 34 7.41 1.86 12.08
CA ARG A 34 6.98 2.55 10.85
C ARG A 34 8.18 3.07 10.05
N ARG A 35 9.22 3.58 10.72
CA ARG A 35 10.48 3.98 10.06
C ARG A 35 11.23 2.78 9.47
N ALA A 36 11.22 1.64 10.15
CA ALA A 36 11.81 0.41 9.62
C ALA A 36 11.10 -0.04 8.34
N ASP A 37 9.76 -0.04 8.34
CA ASP A 37 8.97 -0.38 7.16
C ASP A 37 9.27 0.55 5.97
N LEU A 38 9.35 1.87 6.20
CA LEU A 38 9.71 2.86 5.17
C LEU A 38 11.13 2.65 4.62
N ARG A 39 12.12 2.39 5.48
CA ARG A 39 13.49 2.10 5.04
C ARG A 39 13.58 0.79 4.27
N THR A 40 12.78 -0.20 4.64
CA THR A 40 12.69 -1.48 3.93
C THR A 40 12.12 -1.26 2.52
N LEU A 41 11.06 -0.45 2.38
CA LEU A 41 10.51 -0.09 1.08
C LEU A 41 11.53 0.68 0.22
N GLN A 42 12.26 1.64 0.81
CA GLN A 42 13.31 2.39 0.13
C GLN A 42 14.45 1.48 -0.34
N ARG A 43 14.86 0.52 0.50
CA ARG A 43 15.87 -0.48 0.17
C ARG A 43 15.42 -1.33 -1.01
N PHE A 44 14.19 -1.84 -1.00
CA PHE A 44 13.61 -2.58 -2.13
C PHE A 44 13.73 -1.79 -3.45
N ILE A 45 13.32 -0.52 -3.46
CA ILE A 45 13.37 0.32 -4.66
C ILE A 45 14.82 0.48 -5.15
N ARG A 46 15.76 0.74 -4.25
CA ARG A 46 17.17 0.96 -4.59
C ARG A 46 17.84 -0.30 -5.14
N GLU A 47 17.61 -1.44 -4.51
CA GLU A 47 18.20 -2.73 -4.89
C GLU A 47 17.62 -3.25 -6.22
N HIS A 48 16.33 -2.98 -6.50
CA HIS A 48 15.65 -3.44 -7.71
C HIS A 48 15.44 -2.37 -8.78
N LYS A 49 16.09 -1.19 -8.65
CA LYS A 49 15.90 -0.06 -9.56
C LYS A 49 16.00 -0.44 -11.05
N GLN A 50 17.01 -1.24 -11.43
CA GLN A 50 17.16 -1.68 -12.81
C GLN A 50 16.02 -2.62 -13.23
N ALA A 51 15.72 -3.62 -12.42
CA ALA A 51 14.66 -4.59 -12.69
C ALA A 51 13.27 -3.93 -12.81
N LEU A 52 13.01 -2.87 -12.02
CA LEU A 52 11.79 -2.06 -12.14
C LEU A 52 11.72 -1.36 -13.50
N CYS A 53 12.81 -0.74 -13.96
CA CYS A 53 12.87 -0.12 -15.29
C CYS A 53 12.67 -1.15 -16.40
N ASP A 54 13.29 -2.32 -16.29
CA ASP A 54 13.21 -3.37 -17.29
C ASP A 54 11.80 -3.97 -17.37
N ALA A 55 11.15 -4.20 -16.21
CA ALA A 55 9.78 -4.68 -16.15
C ALA A 55 8.80 -3.69 -16.78
N ILE A 56 8.92 -2.39 -16.47
CA ILE A 56 8.09 -1.34 -17.11
C ILE A 56 8.33 -1.28 -18.61
N SER A 57 9.59 -1.33 -19.06
CA SER A 57 9.90 -1.35 -20.49
C SER A 57 9.29 -2.55 -21.19
N ALA A 58 9.30 -3.73 -20.55
CA ALA A 58 8.68 -4.94 -21.09
C ALA A 58 7.15 -4.83 -21.15
N ASP A 59 6.50 -4.24 -20.13
CA ASP A 59 5.04 -4.05 -20.10
C ASP A 59 4.56 -3.06 -21.17
N TYR A 60 5.35 -2.01 -21.48
CA TYR A 60 5.02 -0.99 -22.48
C TYR A 60 5.60 -1.29 -23.88
N GLY A 61 6.49 -2.26 -23.98
CA GLY A 61 7.20 -2.59 -25.21
C GLY A 61 8.46 -1.74 -25.48
N HIS A 62 8.55 -0.51 -24.96
CA HIS A 62 9.70 0.37 -25.21
C HIS A 62 9.74 1.64 -24.36
N ARG A 63 9.23 1.64 -23.14
CA ARG A 63 9.25 2.84 -22.30
C ARG A 63 10.66 3.27 -21.94
N SER A 64 10.95 4.57 -22.08
CA SER A 64 12.24 5.13 -21.76
C SER A 64 12.62 4.88 -20.29
N ARG A 65 13.85 4.37 -20.09
CA ARG A 65 14.42 4.23 -18.75
C ARG A 65 14.49 5.55 -17.99
N HIS A 66 14.83 6.65 -18.70
CA HIS A 66 14.90 7.98 -18.07
C HIS A 66 13.53 8.45 -17.59
N GLU A 67 12.48 8.18 -18.34
CA GLU A 67 11.10 8.48 -17.94
C GLU A 67 10.72 7.69 -16.69
N THR A 68 10.97 6.37 -16.66
CA THR A 68 10.69 5.54 -15.47
C THR A 68 11.48 6.03 -14.25
N LEU A 69 12.75 6.37 -14.42
CA LEU A 69 13.57 6.92 -13.33
C LEU A 69 13.03 8.25 -12.79
N LEU A 70 12.67 9.18 -13.68
CA LEU A 70 12.25 10.52 -13.29
C LEU A 70 10.81 10.58 -12.81
N ALA A 71 9.90 9.89 -13.50
CA ALA A 71 8.46 9.97 -13.23
C ALA A 71 7.94 8.95 -12.20
N GLU A 72 8.68 7.88 -11.93
CA GLU A 72 8.23 6.82 -11.04
C GLU A 72 9.19 6.54 -9.87
N ILE A 73 10.47 6.26 -10.16
CA ILE A 73 11.43 5.87 -9.11
C ILE A 73 11.80 7.05 -8.21
N PHE A 74 12.13 8.19 -8.82
CA PHE A 74 12.52 9.38 -8.07
C PHE A 74 11.41 9.86 -7.13
N PRO A 75 10.16 10.07 -7.57
CA PRO A 75 9.08 10.48 -6.68
C PRO A 75 8.79 9.49 -5.56
N ALA A 76 8.93 8.18 -5.81
CA ALA A 76 8.75 7.17 -4.79
C ALA A 76 9.82 7.26 -3.69
N ILE A 77 11.10 7.46 -4.06
CA ILE A 77 12.19 7.63 -3.09
C ILE A 77 12.04 8.95 -2.33
N ASP A 78 11.77 10.05 -3.02
CA ASP A 78 11.58 11.38 -2.42
C ASP A 78 10.41 11.39 -1.43
N GLY A 79 9.29 10.75 -1.78
CA GLY A 79 8.14 10.57 -0.89
C GLY A 79 8.50 9.80 0.39
N ILE A 80 9.33 8.77 0.29
CA ILE A 80 9.81 8.02 1.47
C ILE A 80 10.72 8.91 2.34
N ASP A 81 11.65 9.64 1.74
CA ASP A 81 12.55 10.53 2.48
C ASP A 81 11.75 11.65 3.18
N HIS A 82 10.75 12.21 2.50
CA HIS A 82 9.81 13.17 3.08
C HIS A 82 9.06 12.56 4.28
N ALA A 83 8.49 11.36 4.11
CA ALA A 83 7.77 10.67 5.19
C ALA A 83 8.69 10.39 6.38
N LEU A 84 9.90 9.86 6.18
CA LEU A 84 10.87 9.60 7.24
C LEU A 84 11.22 10.86 8.05
N LYS A 85 11.31 12.01 7.38
CA LYS A 85 11.59 13.31 8.02
C LYS A 85 10.43 13.80 8.87
N HIS A 86 9.19 13.66 8.38
CA HIS A 86 8.02 14.28 8.98
C HIS A 86 7.18 13.36 9.89
N LEU A 87 7.36 12.03 9.79
CA LEU A 87 6.53 11.01 10.45
C LEU A 87 6.34 11.25 11.96
N ARG A 88 7.40 11.64 12.67
CA ARG A 88 7.32 11.93 14.10
C ARG A 88 6.34 13.08 14.40
N GLY A 89 6.30 14.07 13.53
CA GLY A 89 5.36 15.20 13.64
C GLY A 89 3.91 14.76 13.36
N TRP A 90 3.72 13.95 12.32
CA TRP A 90 2.39 13.45 11.93
C TRP A 90 1.74 12.55 13.00
N MET A 91 2.55 11.81 13.75
CA MET A 91 2.08 10.93 14.82
C MET A 91 1.71 11.66 16.12
N LYS A 92 2.04 12.96 16.25
CA LYS A 92 1.77 13.70 17.49
C LYS A 92 0.28 13.95 17.67
N PRO A 93 -0.27 13.69 18.88
CA PRO A 93 -1.59 14.16 19.23
C PRO A 93 -1.71 15.69 19.10
N GLN A 94 -2.80 16.15 18.52
CA GLN A 94 -3.09 17.56 18.32
C GLN A 94 -4.14 18.02 19.31
N ARG A 95 -3.86 19.06 20.08
CA ARG A 95 -4.85 19.69 20.95
C ARG A 95 -5.91 20.38 20.11
N ARG A 96 -7.15 20.35 20.59
CA ARG A 96 -8.28 21.08 20.02
C ARG A 96 -8.92 21.98 21.08
N ALA A 97 -9.63 23.00 20.65
CA ALA A 97 -10.34 23.92 21.53
C ALA A 97 -11.37 23.17 22.38
N VAL A 98 -11.56 23.63 23.59
CA VAL A 98 -12.58 23.17 24.53
C VAL A 98 -13.43 24.37 24.92
N ASP A 99 -14.72 24.21 24.96
CA ASP A 99 -15.61 25.20 25.62
C ASP A 99 -15.47 25.03 27.15
N TRP A 100 -14.51 25.75 27.72
CA TRP A 100 -14.17 25.66 29.14
C TRP A 100 -15.30 26.11 30.06
N ARG A 101 -16.28 26.85 29.53
CA ARG A 101 -17.42 27.31 30.32
C ARG A 101 -18.36 26.16 30.66
N ASN A 102 -18.55 25.26 29.67
CA ASN A 102 -19.42 24.11 29.84
C ASN A 102 -18.63 22.84 30.29
N PHE A 103 -17.34 22.80 30.03
CA PHE A 103 -16.49 21.63 30.30
C PHE A 103 -15.20 22.03 31.06
N PHE A 104 -15.37 22.55 32.27
CA PHE A 104 -14.24 22.97 33.10
C PHE A 104 -13.25 21.81 33.37
N GLY A 105 -11.96 22.07 33.12
CA GLY A 105 -10.90 21.06 33.31
C GLY A 105 -10.78 20.01 32.19
N ALA A 106 -11.65 20.02 31.18
CA ALA A 106 -11.57 19.08 30.06
C ALA A 106 -10.42 19.40 29.09
N THR A 107 -9.95 18.37 28.38
CA THR A 107 -8.97 18.50 27.30
C THR A 107 -9.42 17.71 26.07
N ASN A 108 -9.38 18.36 24.88
CA ASN A 108 -9.69 17.73 23.61
C ASN A 108 -8.40 17.45 22.83
N ARG A 109 -8.29 16.26 22.26
CA ARG A 109 -7.17 15.86 21.42
C ARG A 109 -7.65 15.07 20.21
N VAL A 110 -6.99 15.27 19.06
CA VAL A 110 -7.07 14.39 17.90
C VAL A 110 -5.81 13.53 17.92
N ILE A 111 -5.99 12.22 17.95
CA ILE A 111 -4.89 11.25 18.00
C ILE A 111 -4.89 10.50 16.66
N PRO A 112 -3.86 10.67 15.79
CA PRO A 112 -3.72 9.90 14.56
C PRO A 112 -3.51 8.42 14.87
N GLN A 113 -4.32 7.56 14.25
CA GLN A 113 -4.23 6.10 14.41
C GLN A 113 -4.29 5.41 13.05
N PRO A 114 -3.68 4.21 12.91
CA PRO A 114 -3.90 3.39 11.72
C PRO A 114 -5.38 3.01 11.60
N VAL A 115 -5.84 2.82 10.38
CA VAL A 115 -7.22 2.37 10.13
C VAL A 115 -7.32 0.85 10.02
N GLY A 116 -6.23 0.16 9.60
CA GLY A 116 -6.23 -1.29 9.46
C GLY A 116 -5.55 -1.78 8.17
N VAL A 117 -6.29 -2.50 7.34
CA VAL A 117 -5.83 -3.03 6.06
C VAL A 117 -6.33 -2.16 4.92
N VAL A 118 -5.40 -1.66 4.11
CA VAL A 118 -5.69 -0.78 2.97
C VAL A 118 -5.55 -1.58 1.67
N GLY A 119 -6.62 -1.61 0.89
CA GLY A 119 -6.59 -2.08 -0.49
C GLY A 119 -6.09 -0.97 -1.43
N VAL A 120 -5.23 -1.33 -2.40
CA VAL A 120 -4.76 -0.40 -3.43
C VAL A 120 -4.98 -1.01 -4.80
N ILE A 121 -5.75 -0.34 -5.65
CA ILE A 121 -5.95 -0.71 -7.05
C ILE A 121 -5.11 0.21 -7.92
N VAL A 122 -4.11 -0.38 -8.59
CA VAL A 122 -3.07 0.34 -9.33
C VAL A 122 -3.40 0.35 -10.82
N PRO A 123 -3.38 1.52 -11.49
CA PRO A 123 -3.56 1.61 -12.94
C PRO A 123 -2.29 1.23 -13.69
N TRP A 124 -2.40 1.18 -15.04
CA TRP A 124 -1.31 0.76 -15.93
C TRP A 124 -0.29 1.86 -16.27
N ASN A 125 -0.67 3.15 -16.19
CA ASN A 125 0.11 4.24 -16.80
C ASN A 125 1.40 4.63 -16.05
N PHE A 126 1.41 4.60 -14.72
CA PHE A 126 2.58 4.83 -13.85
C PHE A 126 2.58 3.82 -12.69
N PRO A 127 2.69 2.51 -12.98
CA PRO A 127 2.37 1.50 -11.98
C PRO A 127 3.37 1.39 -10.84
N VAL A 128 4.64 1.79 -11.03
CA VAL A 128 5.64 1.86 -9.95
C VAL A 128 5.31 3.00 -9.00
N ASN A 129 5.10 4.21 -9.52
CA ASN A 129 4.75 5.38 -8.72
C ASN A 129 3.43 5.15 -7.97
N LEU A 130 2.37 4.74 -8.70
CA LEU A 130 1.03 4.61 -8.17
C LEU A 130 0.82 3.36 -7.29
N SER A 131 1.82 2.52 -7.13
CA SER A 131 1.89 1.49 -6.10
C SER A 131 2.75 1.90 -4.90
N LEU A 132 3.99 2.34 -5.15
CA LEU A 132 4.98 2.56 -4.07
C LEU A 132 4.77 3.87 -3.30
N VAL A 133 4.25 4.93 -3.94
CA VAL A 133 3.92 6.18 -3.23
C VAL A 133 2.75 5.98 -2.27
N PRO A 134 1.61 5.36 -2.65
CA PRO A 134 0.59 4.98 -1.69
C PRO A 134 1.12 4.09 -0.56
N LEU A 135 1.92 3.06 -0.87
CA LEU A 135 2.52 2.18 0.15
C LEU A 135 3.36 2.97 1.16
N THR A 136 4.07 4.02 0.72
CA THR A 136 4.83 4.90 1.60
C THR A 136 3.94 5.50 2.69
N TYR A 137 2.80 6.08 2.31
CA TYR A 137 1.90 6.73 3.27
C TYR A 137 1.07 5.73 4.08
N ILE A 138 0.73 4.58 3.51
CA ILE A 138 0.09 3.46 4.21
C ILE A 138 0.99 2.96 5.35
N PHE A 139 2.28 2.76 5.08
CA PHE A 139 3.24 2.32 6.09
C PHE A 139 3.61 3.43 7.09
N ALA A 140 3.71 4.68 6.64
CA ALA A 140 3.87 5.83 7.54
C ALA A 140 2.70 5.96 8.51
N ALA A 141 1.46 5.75 8.06
CA ALA A 141 0.29 5.72 8.93
C ALA A 141 0.22 4.48 9.85
N GLY A 142 1.04 3.44 9.60
CA GLY A 142 1.09 2.22 10.41
C GLY A 142 0.14 1.12 9.94
N ASN A 143 -0.45 1.26 8.75
CA ASN A 143 -1.37 0.31 8.16
C ASN A 143 -0.66 -0.88 7.51
N ARG A 144 -1.45 -1.86 7.08
CA ARG A 144 -1.09 -3.00 6.24
C ARG A 144 -1.66 -2.79 4.85
N ALA A 145 -1.16 -3.50 3.84
CA ALA A 145 -1.58 -3.28 2.47
C ALA A 145 -1.77 -4.56 1.67
N MET A 146 -2.82 -4.56 0.88
CA MET A 146 -2.99 -5.46 -0.25
C MET A 146 -3.00 -4.61 -1.53
N VAL A 147 -2.24 -5.00 -2.54
CA VAL A 147 -2.08 -4.24 -3.78
C VAL A 147 -2.49 -5.10 -4.96
N LYS A 148 -3.44 -4.62 -5.75
CA LYS A 148 -3.88 -5.23 -7.00
C LYS A 148 -3.29 -4.45 -8.16
N MET A 149 -2.44 -5.12 -8.96
CA MET A 149 -1.79 -4.54 -10.14
C MET A 149 -2.72 -4.57 -11.36
N SER A 150 -2.46 -3.71 -12.33
CA SER A 150 -3.20 -3.71 -13.60
C SER A 150 -2.86 -4.94 -14.45
N GLU A 151 -3.83 -5.38 -15.26
CA GLU A 151 -3.67 -6.40 -16.29
C GLU A 151 -2.59 -6.07 -17.34
N ASN A 152 -2.28 -4.79 -17.51
CA ASN A 152 -1.25 -4.30 -18.44
C ASN A 152 0.13 -4.14 -17.78
N SER A 153 0.29 -4.50 -16.50
CA SER A 153 1.54 -4.39 -15.75
C SER A 153 2.03 -5.76 -15.28
N ARG A 154 2.05 -6.74 -16.21
CA ARG A 154 2.31 -8.16 -15.89
C ARG A 154 3.74 -8.42 -15.41
N HIS A 155 4.73 -7.85 -16.10
CA HIS A 155 6.14 -8.03 -15.73
C HIS A 155 6.45 -7.36 -14.40
N LEU A 156 5.87 -6.18 -14.15
CA LEU A 156 6.02 -5.49 -12.87
C LEU A 156 5.29 -6.25 -11.75
N ALA A 157 4.06 -6.72 -11.97
CA ALA A 157 3.32 -7.52 -11.01
C ALA A 157 4.12 -8.77 -10.62
N ARG A 158 4.67 -9.47 -11.60
CA ARG A 158 5.53 -10.66 -11.38
C ARG A 158 6.75 -10.31 -10.54
N LEU A 159 7.45 -9.23 -10.88
CA LEU A 159 8.60 -8.75 -10.10
C LEU A 159 8.23 -8.50 -8.63
N TYR A 160 7.09 -7.85 -8.39
CA TYR A 160 6.62 -7.58 -7.03
C TYR A 160 6.28 -8.86 -6.27
N ILE A 161 5.52 -9.77 -6.89
CA ILE A 161 5.13 -11.06 -6.29
C ILE A 161 6.36 -11.90 -5.94
N ASP A 162 7.38 -11.90 -6.80
CA ASP A 162 8.59 -12.70 -6.60
C ASP A 162 9.57 -12.08 -5.58
N LYS A 163 9.66 -10.75 -5.51
CA LYS A 163 10.71 -10.07 -4.73
C LYS A 163 10.26 -9.45 -3.41
N LEU A 164 9.05 -8.89 -3.34
CA LEU A 164 8.58 -8.21 -2.13
C LEU A 164 8.46 -9.14 -0.90
N PRO A 165 8.15 -10.44 -1.01
CA PRO A 165 8.12 -11.34 0.16
C PRO A 165 9.45 -11.46 0.92
N ALA A 166 10.60 -11.17 0.28
CA ALA A 166 11.90 -11.10 0.96
C ALA A 166 12.06 -9.83 1.84
N TYR A 167 11.21 -8.83 1.67
CA TYR A 167 11.26 -7.55 2.38
C TYR A 167 10.12 -7.38 3.39
N PHE A 168 8.93 -7.89 3.05
CA PHE A 168 7.72 -7.77 3.86
C PHE A 168 7.03 -9.13 3.98
N PRO A 169 6.65 -9.53 5.20
CA PRO A 169 5.87 -10.73 5.38
C PRO A 169 4.43 -10.53 4.85
N PRO A 170 3.71 -11.60 4.50
CA PRO A 170 2.36 -11.52 3.93
C PRO A 170 1.35 -10.79 4.82
N GLU A 171 1.55 -10.80 6.14
CA GLU A 171 0.75 -10.05 7.10
C GLU A 171 0.91 -8.52 6.96
N LYS A 172 1.97 -8.06 6.29
CA LYS A 172 2.25 -6.63 6.10
C LYS A 172 1.90 -6.16 4.70
N LEU A 173 2.29 -6.91 3.68
CA LEU A 173 2.12 -6.56 2.27
C LEU A 173 1.90 -7.80 1.43
N GLN A 174 0.84 -7.80 0.63
CA GLN A 174 0.64 -8.77 -0.44
C GLN A 174 0.29 -8.05 -1.73
N VAL A 175 0.79 -8.60 -2.85
CA VAL A 175 0.54 -8.07 -4.20
C VAL A 175 -0.14 -9.16 -5.03
N PHE A 176 -1.13 -8.73 -5.80
CA PHE A 176 -1.93 -9.58 -6.68
C PHE A 176 -1.86 -9.05 -8.12
N ASP A 177 -1.74 -9.95 -9.06
CA ASP A 177 -1.89 -9.63 -10.49
C ASP A 177 -3.38 -9.66 -10.89
N GLU A 178 -3.67 -9.24 -12.12
CA GLU A 178 -5.03 -9.33 -12.67
C GLU A 178 -5.16 -10.62 -13.46
N THR A 179 -5.62 -11.69 -12.80
CA THR A 179 -5.92 -12.98 -13.41
C THR A 179 -7.35 -13.39 -13.06
N GLY A 180 -8.15 -13.74 -14.08
CA GLY A 180 -9.47 -14.32 -13.84
C GLY A 180 -10.51 -13.42 -13.18
N GLY A 181 -10.41 -12.09 -13.30
CA GLY A 181 -11.39 -11.15 -12.73
C GLY A 181 -11.10 -10.75 -11.28
N VAL A 182 -9.89 -10.96 -10.82
CA VAL A 182 -9.41 -10.59 -9.46
C VAL A 182 -9.76 -9.14 -9.10
N GLY A 183 -9.75 -8.20 -10.05
CA GLY A 183 -10.07 -6.80 -9.78
C GLY A 183 -11.47 -6.58 -9.23
N VAL A 184 -12.46 -7.30 -9.72
CA VAL A 184 -13.85 -7.21 -9.26
C VAL A 184 -13.98 -7.82 -7.85
N GLU A 185 -13.39 -8.99 -7.63
CA GLU A 185 -13.38 -9.63 -6.30
C GLU A 185 -12.64 -8.76 -5.28
N PHE A 186 -11.46 -8.24 -5.64
CA PHE A 186 -10.65 -7.35 -4.80
C PHE A 186 -11.43 -6.09 -4.39
N SER A 187 -12.15 -5.46 -5.31
CA SER A 187 -12.92 -4.23 -5.01
C SER A 187 -14.08 -4.46 -4.05
N ARG A 188 -14.57 -5.69 -3.93
CA ARG A 188 -15.68 -6.07 -3.02
C ARG A 188 -15.22 -6.47 -1.63
N LEU A 189 -13.91 -6.66 -1.44
CA LEU A 189 -13.40 -6.99 -0.12
C LEU A 189 -13.66 -5.85 0.88
N PRO A 190 -14.06 -6.19 2.11
CA PRO A 190 -14.36 -5.20 3.13
C PRO A 190 -13.09 -4.61 3.73
N PHE A 191 -12.29 -3.89 2.94
CA PHE A 191 -11.12 -3.15 3.42
C PHE A 191 -11.51 -2.07 4.42
N ASP A 192 -10.58 -1.70 5.30
CA ASP A 192 -10.76 -0.55 6.20
C ASP A 192 -10.58 0.77 5.43
N HIS A 193 -9.86 0.74 4.31
CA HIS A 193 -9.78 1.80 3.31
C HIS A 193 -9.42 1.21 1.95
N LEU A 194 -10.03 1.71 0.89
CA LEU A 194 -9.71 1.33 -0.50
C LEU A 194 -9.24 2.56 -1.29
N LEU A 195 -8.03 2.50 -1.81
CA LEU A 195 -7.48 3.49 -2.73
C LEU A 195 -7.57 2.99 -4.16
N PHE A 196 -8.35 3.68 -4.97
CA PHE A 196 -8.46 3.44 -6.40
C PHE A 196 -7.86 4.61 -7.18
N THR A 197 -6.98 4.31 -8.13
CA THR A 197 -6.50 5.28 -9.12
C THR A 197 -6.93 4.84 -10.51
N GLY A 198 -7.73 5.68 -11.19
CA GLY A 198 -8.28 5.34 -12.50
C GLY A 198 -9.35 6.34 -12.95
N SER A 199 -10.22 5.91 -13.88
CA SER A 199 -11.31 6.75 -14.36
C SER A 199 -12.38 6.97 -13.29
N GLY A 200 -13.00 8.16 -13.27
CA GLY A 200 -14.12 8.43 -12.37
C GLY A 200 -15.36 7.56 -12.65
N ALA A 201 -15.52 7.04 -13.85
CA ALA A 201 -16.59 6.09 -14.16
C ALA A 201 -16.37 4.75 -13.47
N THR A 202 -15.16 4.18 -13.56
CA THR A 202 -14.81 2.92 -12.92
C THR A 202 -14.81 3.03 -11.40
N GLY A 203 -14.36 4.18 -10.85
CA GLY A 203 -14.33 4.37 -9.39
C GLY A 203 -15.71 4.57 -8.73
N ARG A 204 -16.79 4.63 -9.52
CA ARG A 204 -18.18 4.68 -9.04
C ARG A 204 -18.91 3.33 -9.07
N LEU A 205 -18.31 2.31 -9.64
CA LEU A 205 -18.82 0.95 -9.64
C LEU A 205 -18.52 0.23 -8.33
#